data_b182dd51918ac6ca09bf93058241d130
#
_entry.id   b182dd51918ac6ca09bf93058241d130
#
_cell.length_a   1.000
_cell.length_b   1.000
_cell.length_c   1.000
_cell.angle_alpha   90.00
_cell.angle_beta   90.00
_cell.angle_gamma   90.00
#
_symmetry.space_group_name_H-M   'P 1'
#
loop_
_entity.id
_entity.type
_entity.pdbx_description
1 polymer ?
#
loop_
_entity_poly.entity_id
_entity_poly.type
_entity_poly.pdbx_seq_one_letter_code
_entity_poly.pdbx_strand_id
1 'polypeptide(L)'
;MPIRSAPAKHSPERTIRNKSALYGFWDTLYGILKLHTQTLFSLSEVSELLAFAIKQEANRLKMKYQTDDPYEICRAMKIQVMKQPMGKNAKSCKGFFLVSSRCKLIMINRDLPESIQRIILVHELGHADLHSDSAISAFHEFTFLDDTDRMEYEANIFAAEFLLNDEDVFEALQQQMDFFQIASCLCVPPELLDFKLRILQREGVEIKAPYIAHGDFLKRDLGQPLN
;
A
#
# COMPACT_ATOMS: atom_id res chain seq x y z
N MET A 1 34.23 51.64 1.97
CA MET A 1 34.14 50.19 1.80
C MET A 1 32.72 49.77 2.09
N PRO A 2 31.95 49.25 1.12
CA PRO A 2 30.56 48.86 1.36
C PRO A 2 30.45 47.42 1.92
N ILE A 3 29.56 47.27 2.89
CA ILE A 3 29.20 46.04 3.56
C ILE A 3 28.38 45.15 2.60
N ARG A 4 28.87 43.93 2.35
CA ARG A 4 28.15 42.91 1.53
C ARG A 4 26.98 42.37 2.31
N SER A 5 25.78 42.46 1.79
CA SER A 5 24.58 41.80 2.24
C SER A 5 24.65 40.30 1.97
N ALA A 6 24.34 39.49 3.00
CA ALA A 6 24.21 38.05 2.90
C ALA A 6 22.93 37.66 2.13
N PRO A 7 22.93 36.51 1.40
CA PRO A 7 21.76 36.05 0.67
C PRO A 7 20.68 35.55 1.60
N ALA A 8 19.43 35.87 1.27
CA ALA A 8 18.23 35.46 1.98
C ALA A 8 18.09 33.92 1.96
N LYS A 9 17.85 33.33 3.13
CA LYS A 9 17.51 31.92 3.30
C LYS A 9 16.12 31.69 2.71
N HIS A 10 16.05 30.87 1.68
CA HIS A 10 14.78 30.32 1.18
C HIS A 10 14.17 29.39 2.25
N SER A 11 13.00 29.74 2.73
CA SER A 11 12.21 28.92 3.64
C SER A 11 11.48 27.81 2.89
N PRO A 12 11.39 26.58 3.45
CA PRO A 12 10.79 25.41 2.80
C PRO A 12 9.25 25.34 2.93
N GLU A 13 8.55 26.46 3.15
CA GLU A 13 7.11 26.43 3.46
C GLU A 13 6.16 26.33 2.25
N ARG A 14 6.65 26.22 1.01
CA ARG A 14 5.78 26.19 -0.19
C ARG A 14 5.34 24.79 -0.64
N THR A 15 5.81 23.70 -0.03
CA THR A 15 5.54 22.33 -0.53
C THR A 15 4.30 21.66 0.10
N ILE A 16 3.68 22.27 1.12
CA ILE A 16 2.57 21.64 1.88
C ILE A 16 1.18 21.90 1.24
N ARG A 17 1.07 22.85 0.30
CA ARG A 17 -0.24 23.22 -0.29
C ARG A 17 -0.78 22.28 -1.39
N ASN A 18 -0.03 21.28 -1.82
CA ASN A 18 -0.41 20.46 -2.98
C ASN A 18 -1.04 19.09 -2.64
N LYS A 19 -1.13 18.70 -1.38
CA LYS A 19 -1.76 17.40 -1.03
C LYS A 19 -3.28 17.43 -1.20
N SER A 20 -3.97 18.48 -0.72
CA SER A 20 -5.42 18.60 -0.91
C SER A 20 -5.84 18.76 -2.38
N ALA A 21 -4.96 19.33 -3.21
CA ALA A 21 -5.22 19.45 -4.64
C ALA A 21 -5.11 18.11 -5.39
N LEU A 22 -4.20 17.22 -4.97
CA LEU A 22 -4.07 15.88 -5.55
C LEU A 22 -5.23 14.97 -5.12
N TYR A 23 -5.65 14.99 -3.86
CA TYR A 23 -6.81 14.22 -3.39
C TYR A 23 -8.12 14.74 -3.99
N GLY A 24 -8.34 16.05 -4.04
CA GLY A 24 -9.45 16.64 -4.77
C GLY A 24 -9.42 16.34 -6.27
N PHE A 25 -8.24 16.20 -6.86
CA PHE A 25 -8.08 15.75 -8.24
C PHE A 25 -8.47 14.27 -8.40
N TRP A 26 -8.10 13.39 -7.47
CA TRP A 26 -8.45 11.97 -7.51
C TRP A 26 -9.93 11.72 -7.23
N ASP A 27 -10.53 12.40 -6.26
CA ASP A 27 -11.98 12.32 -6.02
C ASP A 27 -12.77 12.93 -7.19
N THR A 28 -12.26 14.02 -7.78
CA THR A 28 -12.86 14.62 -8.96
C THR A 28 -12.66 13.74 -10.20
N LEU A 29 -11.46 13.19 -10.41
CA LEU A 29 -11.17 12.28 -11.52
C LEU A 29 -12.00 10.99 -11.40
N TYR A 30 -12.11 10.44 -10.20
CA TYR A 30 -12.93 9.26 -9.94
C TYR A 30 -14.43 9.56 -10.03
N GLY A 31 -14.88 10.72 -9.55
CA GLY A 31 -16.26 11.19 -9.73
C GLY A 31 -16.58 11.45 -11.20
N ILE A 32 -15.66 12.05 -11.97
CA ILE A 32 -15.78 12.25 -13.42
C ILE A 32 -15.72 10.90 -14.15
N LEU A 33 -14.82 10.00 -13.78
CA LEU A 33 -14.76 8.65 -14.32
C LEU A 33 -16.06 7.88 -14.01
N LYS A 34 -16.58 7.94 -12.79
CA LYS A 34 -17.84 7.29 -12.40
C LYS A 34 -19.07 7.86 -13.13
N LEU A 35 -19.08 9.16 -13.45
CA LEU A 35 -20.13 9.82 -14.21
C LEU A 35 -20.02 9.62 -15.73
N HIS A 36 -18.81 9.41 -16.27
CA HIS A 36 -18.55 9.27 -17.70
C HIS A 36 -18.23 7.83 -18.13
N THR A 37 -18.02 6.88 -17.19
CA THR A 37 -17.65 5.49 -17.50
C THR A 37 -18.73 4.66 -18.17
N GLN A 38 -19.93 5.16 -18.33
CA GLN A 38 -20.90 4.49 -19.20
C GLN A 38 -20.59 4.60 -20.70
N THR A 39 -19.60 5.39 -21.11
CA THR A 39 -19.36 5.69 -22.53
C THR A 39 -17.89 5.70 -23.00
N LEU A 40 -16.85 5.71 -22.14
CA LEU A 40 -15.47 5.94 -22.60
C LEU A 40 -14.40 4.96 -22.10
N PHE A 41 -14.56 4.32 -20.94
CA PHE A 41 -13.56 3.37 -20.42
C PHE A 41 -14.22 2.10 -19.90
N SER A 42 -13.61 0.95 -20.17
CA SER A 42 -14.01 -0.32 -19.57
C SER A 42 -13.63 -0.37 -18.08
N LEU A 43 -14.30 -1.21 -17.29
CA LEU A 43 -13.95 -1.42 -15.88
C LEU A 43 -12.50 -1.92 -15.71
N SER A 44 -11.97 -2.63 -16.71
CA SER A 44 -10.56 -3.08 -16.74
C SER A 44 -9.60 -1.91 -16.86
N GLU A 45 -9.84 -0.97 -17.76
CA GLU A 45 -8.97 0.22 -17.94
C GLU A 45 -8.93 1.11 -16.69
N VAL A 46 -10.06 1.28 -16.01
CA VAL A 46 -10.10 2.01 -14.73
C VAL A 46 -9.27 1.30 -13.65
N SER A 47 -9.35 -0.02 -13.59
CA SER A 47 -8.57 -0.84 -12.64
C SER A 47 -7.06 -0.79 -12.93
N GLU A 48 -6.66 -0.73 -14.20
CA GLU A 48 -5.27 -0.60 -14.63
C GLU A 48 -4.70 0.78 -14.25
N LEU A 49 -5.44 1.84 -14.55
CA LEU A 49 -5.03 3.20 -14.18
C LEU A 49 -4.88 3.36 -12.66
N LEU A 50 -5.78 2.74 -11.89
CA LEU A 50 -5.72 2.75 -10.44
C LEU A 50 -4.47 2.03 -9.92
N ALA A 51 -4.20 0.81 -10.41
CA ALA A 51 -3.02 0.05 -10.00
C ALA A 51 -1.72 0.80 -10.35
N PHE A 52 -1.64 1.38 -11.54
CA PHE A 52 -0.52 2.21 -11.96
C PHE A 52 -0.32 3.43 -11.03
N ALA A 53 -1.40 4.12 -10.67
CA ALA A 53 -1.31 5.27 -9.76
C ALA A 53 -0.79 4.88 -8.36
N ILE A 54 -1.25 3.74 -7.83
CA ILE A 54 -0.79 3.22 -6.53
C ILE A 54 0.69 2.83 -6.60
N LYS A 55 1.15 2.19 -7.68
CA LYS A 55 2.56 1.89 -7.94
C LYS A 55 3.41 3.16 -7.93
N GLN A 56 2.96 4.22 -8.63
CA GLN A 56 3.67 5.51 -8.63
C GLN A 56 3.75 6.11 -7.22
N GLU A 57 2.70 5.95 -6.41
CA GLU A 57 2.67 6.48 -5.06
C GLU A 57 3.63 5.72 -4.13
N ALA A 58 3.67 4.38 -4.21
CA ALA A 58 4.64 3.57 -3.48
C ALA A 58 6.09 3.98 -3.83
N ASN A 59 6.39 4.14 -5.11
CA ASN A 59 7.69 4.59 -5.58
C ASN A 59 8.00 6.04 -5.15
N ARG A 60 7.00 6.93 -5.20
CA ARG A 60 7.13 8.31 -4.73
C ARG A 60 7.54 8.39 -3.27
N LEU A 61 6.98 7.53 -2.40
CA LEU A 61 7.38 7.49 -0.99
C LEU A 61 8.84 7.06 -0.83
N LYS A 62 9.26 5.98 -1.49
CA LYS A 62 10.66 5.52 -1.46
C LYS A 62 11.63 6.60 -1.92
N MET A 63 11.34 7.23 -3.06
CA MET A 63 12.17 8.32 -3.61
C MET A 63 12.19 9.55 -2.72
N LYS A 64 11.03 9.96 -2.19
CA LYS A 64 10.91 11.16 -1.34
C LYS A 64 11.70 11.04 -0.05
N TYR A 65 11.72 9.86 0.55
CA TYR A 65 12.38 9.63 1.82
C TYR A 65 13.73 8.93 1.66
N GLN A 66 14.11 8.57 0.42
CA GLN A 66 15.39 7.94 0.06
C GLN A 66 15.66 6.64 0.86
N THR A 67 14.63 5.85 1.05
CA THR A 67 14.68 4.58 1.80
C THR A 67 13.56 3.63 1.36
N ASP A 68 13.85 2.33 1.41
CA ASP A 68 12.88 1.24 1.22
C ASP A 68 12.43 0.64 2.57
N ASP A 69 12.92 1.21 3.69
CA ASP A 69 12.49 0.77 5.01
C ASP A 69 11.17 1.45 5.40
N PRO A 70 10.07 0.70 5.51
CA PRO A 70 8.77 1.26 5.87
C PRO A 70 8.75 1.89 7.28
N TYR A 71 9.61 1.45 8.19
CA TYR A 71 9.72 2.07 9.52
C TYR A 71 10.32 3.48 9.44
N GLU A 72 11.33 3.68 8.58
CA GLU A 72 11.93 4.99 8.36
C GLU A 72 10.94 5.94 7.68
N ILE A 73 10.18 5.44 6.70
CA ILE A 73 9.13 6.21 6.02
C ILE A 73 8.05 6.61 7.03
N CYS A 74 7.54 5.68 7.85
CA CYS A 74 6.59 6.00 8.90
C CYS A 74 7.12 7.09 9.85
N ARG A 75 8.38 6.98 10.29
CA ARG A 75 9.03 7.99 11.15
C ARG A 75 9.07 9.36 10.47
N ALA A 76 9.46 9.42 9.19
CA ALA A 76 9.51 10.65 8.41
C ALA A 76 8.12 11.27 8.18
N MET A 77 7.07 10.43 8.06
CA MET A 77 5.67 10.84 7.97
C MET A 77 5.04 11.17 9.33
N LYS A 78 5.81 11.09 10.43
CA LYS A 78 5.33 11.28 11.81
C LYS A 78 4.22 10.30 12.20
N ILE A 79 4.29 9.08 11.67
CA ILE A 79 3.43 7.96 12.04
C ILE A 79 4.17 7.16 13.11
N GLN A 80 3.57 7.01 14.28
CA GLN A 80 4.08 6.17 15.34
C GLN A 80 3.77 4.70 15.00
N VAL A 81 4.78 3.83 15.05
CA VAL A 81 4.58 2.38 14.87
C VAL A 81 4.75 1.71 16.23
N MET A 82 3.75 0.94 16.64
CA MET A 82 3.76 0.19 17.90
C MET A 82 3.46 -1.28 17.64
N LYS A 83 4.10 -2.17 18.42
CA LYS A 83 3.89 -3.60 18.37
C LYS A 83 3.29 -4.06 19.69
N GLN A 84 2.14 -4.75 19.64
CA GLN A 84 1.46 -5.29 20.81
C GLN A 84 1.06 -6.75 20.58
N PRO A 85 1.03 -7.60 21.62
CA PRO A 85 0.52 -8.94 21.49
C PRO A 85 -1.00 -8.88 21.29
N MET A 86 -1.50 -9.49 20.21
CA MET A 86 -2.93 -9.52 19.89
C MET A 86 -3.44 -10.93 19.65
N GLY A 87 -2.59 -11.94 19.92
CA GLY A 87 -2.92 -13.35 19.71
C GLY A 87 -2.54 -13.87 18.32
N LYS A 88 -2.60 -15.20 18.17
CA LYS A 88 -2.18 -15.92 16.95
C LYS A 88 -3.35 -16.56 16.20
N ASN A 89 -4.58 -16.37 16.67
CA ASN A 89 -5.74 -16.96 16.03
C ASN A 89 -6.07 -16.29 14.71
N ALA A 90 -6.72 -16.99 13.80
CA ALA A 90 -7.19 -16.43 12.52
C ALA A 90 -8.05 -15.16 12.71
N LYS A 91 -8.83 -15.12 13.80
CA LYS A 91 -9.69 -13.98 14.17
C LYS A 91 -8.96 -12.87 14.93
N SER A 92 -7.68 -13.07 15.28
CA SER A 92 -6.90 -12.03 15.97
C SER A 92 -6.59 -10.88 15.04
N CYS A 93 -6.66 -9.65 15.55
CA CYS A 93 -6.27 -8.47 14.80
C CYS A 93 -4.80 -8.60 14.35
N LYS A 94 -4.53 -8.31 13.09
CA LYS A 94 -3.18 -8.37 12.52
C LYS A 94 -2.45 -7.03 12.67
N GLY A 95 -3.18 -5.94 12.46
CA GLY A 95 -2.73 -4.57 12.60
C GLY A 95 -3.85 -3.60 12.28
N PHE A 96 -3.64 -2.33 12.51
CA PHE A 96 -4.55 -1.27 12.11
C PHE A 96 -3.87 0.09 12.11
N PHE A 97 -4.34 0.98 11.26
CA PHE A 97 -3.97 2.39 11.25
C PHE A 97 -5.04 3.22 11.98
N LEU A 98 -4.59 4.13 12.83
CA LEU A 98 -5.44 5.01 13.61
C LEU A 98 -4.99 6.46 13.51
N VAL A 99 -5.93 7.35 13.28
CA VAL A 99 -5.73 8.81 13.41
C VAL A 99 -6.57 9.32 14.58
N SER A 100 -5.93 9.89 15.57
CA SER A 100 -6.61 10.51 16.70
C SER A 100 -6.02 11.90 16.96
N SER A 101 -6.87 12.93 16.88
CA SER A 101 -6.50 14.34 17.07
C SER A 101 -5.38 14.79 16.12
N ARG A 102 -4.12 14.68 16.49
CA ARG A 102 -2.95 15.02 15.68
C ARG A 102 -1.92 13.91 15.63
N CYS A 103 -2.27 12.75 16.18
CA CYS A 103 -1.40 11.58 16.23
C CYS A 103 -1.83 10.58 15.19
N LYS A 104 -0.88 10.08 14.41
CA LYS A 104 -1.04 8.95 13.52
C LYS A 104 -0.32 7.75 14.11
N LEU A 105 -1.00 6.62 14.21
CA LEU A 105 -0.50 5.40 14.82
C LEU A 105 -0.76 4.22 13.91
N ILE A 106 0.25 3.40 13.66
CA ILE A 106 0.10 2.04 13.15
C ILE A 106 0.38 1.08 14.29
N MET A 107 -0.59 0.20 14.56
CA MET A 107 -0.46 -0.87 15.54
C MET A 107 -0.26 -2.20 14.79
N ILE A 108 0.71 -2.99 15.23
CA ILE A 108 1.06 -4.29 14.62
C ILE A 108 0.99 -5.38 15.68
N ASN A 109 0.41 -6.51 15.30
CA ASN A 109 0.39 -7.69 16.14
C ASN A 109 1.79 -8.32 16.24
N ARG A 110 2.39 -8.21 17.41
CA ARG A 110 3.75 -8.72 17.71
C ARG A 110 3.85 -10.25 17.67
N ASP A 111 2.73 -10.95 17.84
CA ASP A 111 2.72 -12.42 17.91
C ASP A 111 2.87 -13.09 16.55
N LEU A 112 2.80 -12.31 15.45
CA LEU A 112 3.00 -12.77 14.08
C LEU A 112 4.49 -12.84 13.70
N PRO A 113 4.88 -13.67 12.71
CA PRO A 113 6.24 -13.66 12.15
C PRO A 113 6.66 -12.28 11.67
N GLU A 114 7.96 -11.95 11.76
CA GLU A 114 8.46 -10.62 11.39
C GLU A 114 8.20 -10.26 9.92
N SER A 115 8.29 -11.25 9.01
CA SER A 115 7.95 -11.07 7.60
C SER A 115 6.50 -10.60 7.42
N ILE A 116 5.57 -11.21 8.16
CA ILE A 116 4.15 -10.83 8.15
C ILE A 116 3.95 -9.47 8.80
N GLN A 117 4.63 -9.18 9.92
CA GLN A 117 4.58 -7.85 10.55
C GLN A 117 5.02 -6.75 9.59
N ARG A 118 6.05 -7.00 8.75
CA ARG A 118 6.52 -6.05 7.73
C ARG A 118 5.45 -5.80 6.66
N ILE A 119 4.78 -6.85 6.21
CA ILE A 119 3.71 -6.74 5.21
C ILE A 119 2.53 -5.93 5.77
N ILE A 120 2.11 -6.24 7.00
CA ILE A 120 1.06 -5.49 7.68
C ILE A 120 1.45 -4.02 7.84
N LEU A 121 2.69 -3.72 8.24
CA LEU A 121 3.17 -2.36 8.33
C LEU A 121 3.01 -1.60 7.02
N VAL A 122 3.39 -2.22 5.89
CA VAL A 122 3.29 -1.58 4.58
C VAL A 122 1.85 -1.44 4.12
N HIS A 123 0.99 -2.43 4.41
CA HIS A 123 -0.44 -2.35 4.16
C HIS A 123 -1.08 -1.16 4.91
N GLU A 124 -0.80 -1.03 6.22
CA GLU A 124 -1.29 0.08 7.04
C GLU A 124 -0.68 1.43 6.63
N LEU A 125 0.56 1.43 6.12
CA LEU A 125 1.16 2.60 5.51
C LEU A 125 0.43 3.01 4.22
N GLY A 126 -0.04 2.04 3.44
CA GLY A 126 -0.92 2.26 2.29
C GLY A 126 -2.21 2.97 2.70
N HIS A 127 -2.89 2.50 3.74
CA HIS A 127 -4.06 3.20 4.31
C HIS A 127 -3.70 4.61 4.78
N ALA A 128 -2.56 4.78 5.44
CA ALA A 128 -2.14 6.09 5.94
C ALA A 128 -1.81 7.09 4.83
N ASP A 129 -1.36 6.64 3.67
CA ASP A 129 -1.00 7.51 2.56
C ASP A 129 -2.16 7.72 1.57
N LEU A 130 -2.83 6.64 1.17
CA LEU A 130 -3.91 6.67 0.17
C LEU A 130 -5.25 7.16 0.73
N HIS A 131 -5.55 6.85 2.01
CA HIS A 131 -6.90 7.01 2.58
C HIS A 131 -6.92 7.97 3.78
N SER A 132 -5.86 8.77 4.00
CA SER A 132 -5.72 9.61 5.20
C SER A 132 -6.80 10.68 5.36
N ASP A 133 -7.46 11.10 4.30
CA ASP A 133 -8.55 12.10 4.33
C ASP A 133 -9.92 11.47 4.58
N SER A 134 -10.04 10.14 4.40
CA SER A 134 -11.20 9.35 4.82
C SER A 134 -11.19 9.11 6.34
N ALA A 135 -10.44 9.88 7.09
CA ALA A 135 -9.98 9.73 8.46
C ALA A 135 -11.10 9.75 9.53
N ILE A 136 -12.21 9.13 9.26
CA ILE A 136 -13.25 8.81 10.26
C ILE A 136 -13.30 7.32 10.55
N SER A 137 -12.30 6.56 10.25
CA SER A 137 -12.33 5.16 10.65
C SER A 137 -11.18 4.80 11.60
N ALA A 138 -11.46 5.09 12.85
CA ALA A 138 -10.84 4.41 13.97
C ALA A 138 -11.32 2.96 14.02
N PHE A 139 -11.27 2.12 13.14
CA PHE A 139 -11.61 0.70 13.07
C PHE A 139 -12.16 0.33 11.68
N HIS A 140 -11.27 0.02 10.75
CA HIS A 140 -11.65 -0.60 9.49
C HIS A 140 -12.31 -2.00 9.66
N GLU A 141 -12.24 -2.61 10.82
CA GLU A 141 -12.82 -3.93 11.10
C GLU A 141 -14.36 -3.95 11.19
N PHE A 142 -15.05 -2.79 11.21
CA PHE A 142 -16.48 -2.73 11.53
C PHE A 142 -17.37 -2.03 10.51
N THR A 143 -16.88 -1.62 9.36
CA THR A 143 -17.74 -0.96 8.37
C THR A 143 -18.23 -1.96 7.31
N PHE A 144 -19.54 -2.20 7.32
CA PHE A 144 -20.29 -3.02 6.35
C PHE A 144 -20.58 -2.28 5.02
N LEU A 145 -19.69 -1.44 4.53
CA LEU A 145 -19.93 -0.67 3.30
C LEU A 145 -19.00 -1.12 2.18
N ASP A 146 -19.51 -1.12 0.95
CA ASP A 146 -18.80 -1.50 -0.30
C ASP A 146 -17.44 -0.78 -0.49
N ASP A 147 -17.25 0.39 0.11
CA ASP A 147 -16.01 1.16 0.02
C ASP A 147 -14.84 0.53 0.81
N THR A 148 -15.12 -0.31 1.81
CA THR A 148 -14.08 -0.97 2.63
C THR A 148 -13.31 -2.00 1.81
N ASP A 149 -13.99 -2.79 1.00
CA ASP A 149 -13.36 -3.81 0.16
C ASP A 149 -12.42 -3.16 -0.87
N ARG A 150 -12.79 -1.99 -1.35
CA ARG A 150 -11.96 -1.23 -2.29
C ARG A 150 -10.70 -0.68 -1.62
N MET A 151 -10.81 -0.04 -0.46
CA MET A 151 -9.65 0.49 0.27
C MET A 151 -8.68 -0.61 0.68
N GLU A 152 -9.19 -1.76 1.11
CA GLU A 152 -8.39 -2.95 1.39
C GLU A 152 -7.64 -3.45 0.15
N TYR A 153 -8.34 -3.48 -1.00
CA TYR A 153 -7.73 -3.87 -2.26
C TYR A 153 -6.60 -2.90 -2.68
N GLU A 154 -6.82 -1.59 -2.55
CA GLU A 154 -5.84 -0.56 -2.85
C GLU A 154 -4.61 -0.65 -1.92
N ALA A 155 -4.82 -0.89 -0.62
CA ALA A 155 -3.74 -1.11 0.34
C ALA A 155 -2.95 -2.39 0.07
N ASN A 156 -3.60 -3.45 -0.42
CA ASN A 156 -2.93 -4.67 -0.84
C ASN A 156 -2.07 -4.47 -2.10
N ILE A 157 -2.58 -3.72 -3.09
CA ILE A 157 -1.78 -3.31 -4.26
C ILE A 157 -0.57 -2.48 -3.81
N PHE A 158 -0.78 -1.51 -2.92
CA PHE A 158 0.30 -0.70 -2.38
C PHE A 158 1.36 -1.56 -1.70
N ALA A 159 0.95 -2.52 -0.87
CA ALA A 159 1.87 -3.43 -0.19
C ALA A 159 2.65 -4.30 -1.18
N ALA A 160 2.00 -4.82 -2.23
CA ALA A 160 2.65 -5.62 -3.26
C ALA A 160 3.68 -4.78 -4.04
N GLU A 161 3.33 -3.56 -4.47
CA GLU A 161 4.22 -2.68 -5.23
C GLU A 161 5.36 -2.12 -4.37
N PHE A 162 5.11 -1.90 -3.09
CA PHE A 162 6.15 -1.42 -2.17
C PHE A 162 7.18 -2.50 -1.84
N LEU A 163 6.75 -3.75 -1.61
CA LEU A 163 7.61 -4.83 -1.12
C LEU A 163 8.25 -5.66 -2.22
N LEU A 164 7.63 -5.75 -3.40
CA LEU A 164 8.07 -6.58 -4.51
C LEU A 164 8.50 -5.70 -5.69
N ASN A 165 9.81 -5.55 -5.87
CA ASN A 165 10.36 -4.87 -7.05
C ASN A 165 10.13 -5.75 -8.30
N ASP A 166 9.89 -5.11 -9.43
CA ASP A 166 9.65 -5.82 -10.71
C ASP A 166 10.86 -6.68 -11.09
N GLU A 167 12.08 -6.15 -10.90
CA GLU A 167 13.33 -6.83 -11.23
C GLU A 167 13.48 -8.14 -10.43
N ASP A 168 13.25 -8.10 -9.12
CA ASP A 168 13.35 -9.28 -8.25
C ASP A 168 12.33 -10.36 -8.63
N VAL A 169 11.11 -9.93 -8.99
CA VAL A 169 10.04 -10.83 -9.44
C VAL A 169 10.40 -11.44 -10.81
N PHE A 170 10.91 -10.64 -11.75
CA PHE A 170 11.33 -11.16 -13.07
C PHE A 170 12.51 -12.13 -12.96
N GLU A 171 13.48 -11.83 -12.09
CA GLU A 171 14.58 -12.74 -11.83
C GLU A 171 14.09 -14.08 -11.26
N ALA A 172 13.16 -14.04 -10.30
CA ALA A 172 12.57 -15.25 -9.72
C ALA A 172 11.74 -16.05 -10.75
N LEU A 173 11.00 -15.37 -11.65
CA LEU A 173 10.21 -16.01 -12.70
C LEU A 173 11.08 -16.69 -13.77
N GLN A 174 12.32 -16.23 -14.01
CA GLN A 174 13.26 -16.85 -14.93
C GLN A 174 13.86 -18.15 -14.39
N GLN A 175 13.82 -18.35 -13.07
CA GLN A 175 14.23 -19.60 -12.46
C GLN A 175 13.12 -20.65 -12.65
N GLN A 176 13.50 -21.92 -12.80
CA GLN A 176 12.54 -23.03 -12.98
C GLN A 176 11.84 -23.36 -11.64
N MET A 177 11.24 -22.37 -11.00
CA MET A 177 10.51 -22.49 -9.73
C MET A 177 9.00 -22.42 -9.99
N ASP A 178 8.24 -23.17 -9.19
CA ASP A 178 6.80 -23.00 -9.16
C ASP A 178 6.39 -21.72 -8.40
N PHE A 179 5.13 -21.34 -8.51
CA PHE A 179 4.59 -20.13 -7.90
C PHE A 179 4.84 -20.03 -6.37
N PHE A 180 4.67 -21.14 -5.65
CA PHE A 180 4.86 -21.16 -4.19
C PHE A 180 6.34 -21.09 -3.81
N GLN A 181 7.22 -21.68 -4.62
CA GLN A 181 8.65 -21.57 -4.46
C GLN A 181 9.12 -20.14 -4.69
N ILE A 182 8.57 -19.44 -5.69
CA ILE A 182 8.85 -18.02 -5.95
C ILE A 182 8.42 -17.17 -4.75
N ALA A 183 7.18 -17.36 -4.24
CA ALA A 183 6.71 -16.64 -3.07
C ALA A 183 7.60 -16.86 -1.85
N SER A 184 8.05 -18.09 -1.66
CA SER A 184 8.97 -18.47 -0.58
C SER A 184 10.35 -17.82 -0.74
N CYS A 185 10.89 -17.80 -1.96
CA CYS A 185 12.16 -17.15 -2.30
C CYS A 185 12.13 -15.65 -2.03
N LEU A 186 11.02 -15.00 -2.40
CA LEU A 186 10.79 -13.57 -2.16
C LEU A 186 10.36 -13.26 -0.71
N CYS A 187 10.25 -14.29 0.14
CA CYS A 187 9.85 -14.16 1.56
C CYS A 187 8.48 -13.47 1.75
N VAL A 188 7.52 -13.72 0.86
CA VAL A 188 6.18 -13.17 0.92
C VAL A 188 5.11 -14.26 0.89
N PRO A 189 3.90 -14.00 1.42
CA PRO A 189 2.76 -14.89 1.22
C PRO A 189 2.42 -15.03 -0.27
N PRO A 190 1.95 -16.22 -0.71
CA PRO A 190 1.52 -16.44 -2.09
C PRO A 190 0.48 -15.42 -2.58
N GLU A 191 -0.41 -14.97 -1.69
CA GLU A 191 -1.43 -13.99 -2.02
C GLU A 191 -0.83 -12.62 -2.41
N LEU A 192 0.23 -12.18 -1.74
CA LEU A 192 0.88 -10.91 -2.08
C LEU A 192 1.59 -11.01 -3.44
N LEU A 193 2.26 -12.14 -3.71
CA LEU A 193 2.84 -12.40 -5.03
C LEU A 193 1.75 -12.43 -6.12
N ASP A 194 0.61 -13.06 -5.84
CA ASP A 194 -0.52 -13.11 -6.78
C ASP A 194 -1.06 -11.71 -7.12
N PHE A 195 -1.15 -10.80 -6.15
CA PHE A 195 -1.46 -9.39 -6.41
C PHE A 195 -0.43 -8.77 -7.37
N LYS A 196 0.86 -8.97 -7.10
CA LYS A 196 1.94 -8.45 -7.95
C LYS A 196 1.87 -8.99 -9.36
N LEU A 197 1.70 -10.30 -9.52
CA LEU A 197 1.61 -10.92 -10.86
C LEU A 197 0.39 -10.43 -11.64
N ARG A 198 -0.75 -10.20 -10.98
CA ARG A 198 -1.94 -9.62 -11.63
C ARG A 198 -1.71 -8.19 -12.12
N ILE A 199 -0.94 -7.40 -11.37
CA ILE A 199 -0.59 -6.03 -11.78
C ILE A 199 0.32 -6.09 -13.01
N LEU A 200 1.40 -6.89 -12.97
CA LEU A 200 2.30 -7.08 -14.10
C LEU A 200 1.59 -7.63 -15.34
N GLN A 201 0.65 -8.57 -15.18
CA GLN A 201 -0.17 -9.08 -16.27
C GLN A 201 -1.03 -7.97 -16.92
N ARG A 202 -1.60 -7.06 -16.14
CA ARG A 202 -2.34 -5.90 -16.65
C ARG A 202 -1.42 -4.88 -17.35
N GLU A 203 -0.17 -4.77 -16.92
CA GLU A 203 0.87 -3.97 -17.60
C GLU A 203 1.36 -4.61 -18.91
N GLY A 204 0.77 -5.74 -19.31
CA GLY A 204 1.07 -6.43 -20.58
C GLY A 204 2.17 -7.46 -20.50
N VAL A 205 2.63 -7.82 -19.30
CA VAL A 205 3.62 -8.91 -19.13
C VAL A 205 2.94 -10.26 -19.33
N GLU A 206 3.49 -11.11 -20.18
CA GLU A 206 2.98 -12.45 -20.47
C GLU A 206 3.29 -13.43 -19.32
N ILE A 207 2.55 -13.33 -18.23
CA ILE A 207 2.62 -14.21 -17.06
C ILE A 207 1.24 -14.70 -16.67
N LYS A 208 1.19 -15.84 -15.98
CA LYS A 208 -0.06 -16.38 -15.42
C LYS A 208 -0.12 -16.13 -13.92
N ALA A 209 -1.04 -15.26 -13.50
CA ALA A 209 -1.39 -15.12 -12.11
C ALA A 209 -2.39 -16.23 -11.73
N PRO A 210 -2.23 -16.91 -10.58
CA PRO A 210 -3.13 -18.01 -10.18
C PRO A 210 -4.49 -17.54 -9.67
N TYR A 211 -4.65 -16.23 -9.42
CA TYR A 211 -5.90 -15.61 -8.92
C TYR A 211 -6.40 -16.22 -7.60
N ILE A 212 -5.49 -16.55 -6.69
CA ILE A 212 -5.81 -17.12 -5.38
C ILE A 212 -6.08 -16.06 -4.31
N ALA A 213 -5.54 -14.85 -4.48
CA ALA A 213 -5.67 -13.78 -3.50
C ALA A 213 -7.05 -13.11 -3.56
N HIS A 214 -7.62 -12.86 -2.39
CA HIS A 214 -8.81 -12.05 -2.19
C HIS A 214 -8.43 -10.75 -1.48
N GLY A 215 -9.26 -9.71 -1.59
CA GLY A 215 -9.01 -8.41 -0.97
C GLY A 215 -8.79 -8.48 0.55
N ASP A 216 -9.39 -9.46 1.19
CA ASP A 216 -9.31 -9.72 2.63
C ASP A 216 -8.23 -10.72 3.07
N PHE A 217 -7.23 -11.02 2.22
CA PHE A 217 -6.28 -12.09 2.51
C PHE A 217 -5.51 -11.88 3.82
N LEU A 218 -5.19 -10.64 4.19
CA LEU A 218 -4.53 -10.34 5.47
C LEU A 218 -5.43 -10.60 6.69
N LYS A 219 -6.75 -10.71 6.51
CA LYS A 219 -7.71 -11.06 7.58
C LYS A 219 -7.77 -12.57 7.85
N ARG A 220 -7.21 -13.38 6.94
CA ARG A 220 -7.21 -14.85 7.05
C ARG A 220 -6.04 -15.38 7.90
N ASP A 221 -6.02 -16.67 8.14
CA ASP A 221 -4.91 -17.34 8.83
C ASP A 221 -3.72 -17.47 7.88
N LEU A 222 -2.74 -16.57 8.03
CA LEU A 222 -1.52 -16.51 7.20
C LEU A 222 -0.49 -17.59 7.57
N GLY A 223 -0.84 -18.51 8.48
CA GLY A 223 0.04 -19.57 8.98
C GLY A 223 -0.34 -20.99 8.52
N GLN A 224 -1.41 -21.15 7.76
CA GLN A 224 -1.82 -22.46 7.25
C GLN A 224 -1.41 -22.64 5.79
N PRO A 225 -0.81 -23.81 5.44
CA PRO A 225 -0.60 -24.14 4.02
C PRO A 225 -1.96 -24.20 3.33
N LEU A 226 -2.04 -23.66 2.15
CA LEU A 226 -3.20 -23.79 1.27
C LEU A 226 -3.41 -25.28 0.97
N ASN A 227 -4.52 -25.85 1.43
CA ASN A 227 -4.96 -27.20 1.08
C ASN A 227 -5.48 -27.24 -0.35
#